data_ae3cbbe8257f20133cb9ce6be91f58eb
#
_entry.id   ae3cbbe8257f20133cb9ce6be91f58eb
#
_cell.length_a   1.000
_cell.length_b   1.000
_cell.length_c   1.000
_cell.angle_alpha   90.00
_cell.angle_beta   90.00
_cell.angle_gamma   90.00
#
_symmetry.space_group_name_H-M   'P 1'
#
loop_
_entity.id
_entity.type
_entity.pdbx_description
1 polymer ?
#
loop_
_entity_poly.entity_id
_entity_poly.type
_entity_poly.pdbx_seq_one_letter_code
_entity_poly.pdbx_strand_id
1 'polypeptide(L)'
;MAKPKKAGDVIGIDLGTTFSCVAVARDGKIEIIANDQGNRITPSVVAFTTSPDSERLIGEGAKNQAALNPRRTIFDAKRLIGKKFDDPEVQTNSFTPEEISAMVLGKMKETAESYLGNPVSGAVVTVPAYFNDAQRKATKDAGTIAGLNVLRIINEPNAAALAYGLNNRASRNVLVYDLGGGTFDVSVMQIEDGVFEVLATGGDTHLGGGDFDQRVMEYFIKLIKRKHDKDVGGNHKALGKLRKACERAKRALSSQTQVVVEIDSFVEGMELSEPLTRARFEDLNLDLFNGTMEVVRATVADAKLKTSDIAEVVLVGGSTRIPRLREMLKEMFHGKEPNKGVNPDEAVAYGAAVLGAKLSGQTVSRHVTRS
;
A
#
# COMPACT_ATOMS: atom_id res chain seq x y z
N MET A 1 -44.56 2.18 -16.09
CA MET A 1 -43.17 1.87 -16.47
C MET A 1 -42.36 1.86 -15.21
N ALA A 2 -41.80 0.70 -14.80
CA ALA A 2 -40.93 0.60 -13.64
C ALA A 2 -39.68 1.43 -13.95
N LYS A 3 -39.28 2.34 -13.01
CA LYS A 3 -38.00 3.04 -13.11
C LYS A 3 -36.88 1.98 -13.21
N PRO A 4 -35.92 2.14 -14.14
CA PRO A 4 -34.80 1.20 -14.20
C PRO A 4 -34.17 1.14 -12.82
N LYS A 5 -33.97 -0.07 -12.29
CA LYS A 5 -33.21 -0.31 -11.04
C LYS A 5 -31.89 0.43 -11.21
N LYS A 6 -31.63 1.41 -10.33
CA LYS A 6 -30.34 2.10 -10.28
C LYS A 6 -29.29 0.99 -10.16
N ALA A 7 -28.36 0.95 -11.11
CA ALA A 7 -27.22 0.03 -10.99
C ALA A 7 -26.57 0.33 -9.64
N GLY A 8 -26.40 -0.69 -8.82
CA GLY A 8 -25.82 -0.49 -7.50
C GLY A 8 -24.37 -0.02 -7.62
N ASP A 9 -23.86 0.60 -6.57
CA ASP A 9 -22.53 1.17 -6.55
C ASP A 9 -21.44 0.07 -6.69
N VAL A 10 -20.44 0.32 -7.54
CA VAL A 10 -19.26 -0.52 -7.73
C VAL A 10 -18.07 0.16 -7.08
N ILE A 11 -17.40 -0.53 -6.18
CA ILE A 11 -16.24 -0.01 -5.45
C ILE A 11 -14.92 -0.46 -6.10
N GLY A 12 -13.88 0.36 -5.97
CA GLY A 12 -12.50 0.00 -6.27
C GLY A 12 -11.76 -0.29 -4.96
N ILE A 13 -11.11 -1.43 -4.89
CA ILE A 13 -10.33 -1.83 -3.71
C ILE A 13 -8.88 -2.06 -4.12
N ASP A 14 -7.97 -1.34 -3.46
CA ASP A 14 -6.57 -1.69 -3.39
C ASP A 14 -6.38 -2.63 -2.19
N LEU A 15 -6.16 -3.91 -2.46
CA LEU A 15 -5.82 -4.91 -1.44
C LEU A 15 -4.30 -4.95 -1.30
N GLY A 16 -3.72 -4.02 -0.54
CA GLY A 16 -2.27 -3.93 -0.36
C GLY A 16 -1.73 -4.90 0.69
N THR A 17 -0.43 -5.20 0.62
CA THR A 17 0.28 -6.06 1.59
C THR A 17 0.23 -5.49 3.01
N THR A 18 0.46 -4.19 3.15
CA THR A 18 0.54 -3.50 4.45
C THR A 18 -0.73 -2.69 4.76
N PHE A 19 -1.27 -2.02 3.76
CA PHE A 19 -2.49 -1.21 3.86
C PHE A 19 -3.40 -1.47 2.68
N SER A 20 -4.70 -1.42 2.91
CA SER A 20 -5.74 -1.47 1.88
C SER A 20 -6.50 -0.15 1.82
N CYS A 21 -7.04 0.15 0.66
CA CYS A 21 -7.78 1.38 0.40
C CYS A 21 -9.05 1.08 -0.40
N VAL A 22 -10.12 1.82 -0.15
CA VAL A 22 -11.39 1.67 -0.90
C VAL A 22 -11.86 3.01 -1.43
N ALA A 23 -12.36 2.98 -2.66
CA ALA A 23 -12.87 4.14 -3.37
C ALA A 23 -14.18 3.82 -4.11
N VAL A 24 -14.96 4.85 -4.39
CA VAL A 24 -16.21 4.74 -5.14
C VAL A 24 -16.37 5.91 -6.13
N ALA A 25 -17.08 5.68 -7.22
CA ALA A 25 -17.52 6.73 -8.11
C ALA A 25 -18.88 7.26 -7.63
N ARG A 26 -18.95 8.56 -7.33
CA ARG A 26 -20.18 9.23 -6.91
C ARG A 26 -20.27 10.61 -7.54
N ASP A 27 -21.43 10.96 -8.04
CA ASP A 27 -21.71 12.27 -8.65
C ASP A 27 -20.66 12.70 -9.71
N GLY A 28 -20.19 11.72 -10.49
CA GLY A 28 -19.18 11.94 -11.52
C GLY A 28 -17.75 12.14 -11.02
N LYS A 29 -17.48 11.90 -9.73
CA LYS A 29 -16.15 12.00 -9.12
C LYS A 29 -15.77 10.68 -8.45
N ILE A 30 -14.48 10.46 -8.29
CA ILE A 30 -13.97 9.37 -7.46
C ILE A 30 -13.71 9.90 -6.05
N GLU A 31 -14.22 9.20 -5.08
CA GLU A 31 -14.06 9.50 -3.65
C GLU A 31 -13.37 8.35 -2.96
N ILE A 32 -12.30 8.66 -2.22
CA ILE A 32 -11.65 7.71 -1.32
C ILE A 32 -12.41 7.70 -0.01
N ILE A 33 -12.81 6.52 0.42
CA ILE A 33 -13.65 6.36 1.60
C ILE A 33 -12.77 6.18 2.83
N ALA A 34 -13.00 7.02 3.85
CA ALA A 34 -12.34 6.87 5.14
C ALA A 34 -12.99 5.74 5.96
N ASN A 35 -12.17 5.01 6.71
CA ASN A 35 -12.65 3.98 7.64
C ASN A 35 -13.27 4.59 8.91
N ASP A 36 -13.72 3.74 9.83
CA ASP A 36 -14.33 4.09 11.11
C ASP A 36 -13.41 4.90 12.06
N GLN A 37 -12.10 4.91 11.79
CA GLN A 37 -11.10 5.73 12.50
C GLN A 37 -10.79 7.06 11.78
N GLY A 38 -11.47 7.35 10.68
CA GLY A 38 -11.22 8.52 9.84
C GLY A 38 -10.00 8.41 8.93
N ASN A 39 -9.36 7.25 8.83
CA ASN A 39 -8.20 7.03 7.97
C ASN A 39 -8.62 6.59 6.57
N ARG A 40 -7.97 7.11 5.54
CA ARG A 40 -8.25 6.78 4.13
C ARG A 40 -7.60 5.48 3.66
N ILE A 41 -6.68 4.95 4.45
CA ILE A 41 -6.08 3.62 4.30
C ILE A 41 -6.27 2.82 5.57
N THR A 42 -6.45 1.52 5.45
CA THR A 42 -6.68 0.60 6.57
C THR A 42 -5.56 -0.45 6.60
N PRO A 43 -4.91 -0.71 7.75
CA PRO A 43 -3.91 -1.77 7.84
C PRO A 43 -4.48 -3.13 7.40
N SER A 44 -3.75 -3.86 6.56
CA SER A 44 -4.09 -5.23 6.13
C SER A 44 -3.70 -6.24 7.21
N VAL A 45 -4.23 -6.05 8.42
CA VAL A 45 -3.90 -6.82 9.62
C VAL A 45 -5.17 -7.38 10.22
N VAL A 46 -5.15 -8.65 10.61
CA VAL A 46 -6.24 -9.36 11.29
C VAL A 46 -5.72 -9.93 12.59
N ALA A 47 -6.46 -9.78 13.68
CA ALA A 47 -6.12 -10.37 14.96
C ALA A 47 -7.32 -11.06 15.61
N PHE A 48 -7.03 -12.12 16.35
CA PHE A 48 -8.04 -12.89 17.10
C PHE A 48 -7.76 -12.71 18.58
N THR A 49 -8.76 -12.22 19.32
CA THR A 49 -8.64 -12.01 20.76
C THR A 49 -8.68 -13.34 21.51
N THR A 50 -8.18 -13.33 22.76
CA THR A 50 -8.25 -14.47 23.68
C THR A 50 -9.52 -14.48 24.51
N SER A 51 -10.43 -13.53 24.31
CA SER A 51 -11.72 -13.45 24.98
C SER A 51 -12.56 -14.71 24.69
N PRO A 52 -13.41 -15.16 25.63
CA PRO A 52 -14.35 -16.26 25.39
C PRO A 52 -15.21 -16.07 24.14
N ASP A 53 -15.49 -14.84 23.76
CA ASP A 53 -16.27 -14.47 22.57
C ASP A 53 -15.45 -14.44 21.28
N SER A 54 -14.15 -14.74 21.32
CA SER A 54 -13.22 -14.80 20.15
C SER A 54 -13.42 -13.65 19.16
N GLU A 55 -13.39 -12.41 19.64
CA GLU A 55 -13.58 -11.24 18.79
C GLU A 55 -12.47 -11.13 17.75
N ARG A 56 -12.86 -10.89 16.50
CA ARG A 56 -11.96 -10.66 15.38
C ARG A 56 -11.77 -9.17 15.17
N LEU A 57 -10.53 -8.71 15.27
CA LEU A 57 -10.13 -7.34 14.99
C LEU A 57 -9.52 -7.24 13.59
N ILE A 58 -9.84 -6.17 12.87
CA ILE A 58 -9.29 -5.91 11.53
C ILE A 58 -8.83 -4.44 11.48
N GLY A 59 -7.73 -4.19 10.77
CA GLY A 59 -7.21 -2.84 10.57
C GLY A 59 -6.46 -2.30 11.79
N GLU A 60 -6.73 -1.06 12.17
CA GLU A 60 -6.05 -0.36 13.27
C GLU A 60 -6.20 -1.10 14.60
N GLY A 61 -7.39 -1.63 14.89
CA GLY A 61 -7.64 -2.41 16.11
C GLY A 61 -6.69 -3.60 16.21
N ALA A 62 -6.53 -4.36 15.12
CA ALA A 62 -5.61 -5.48 15.04
C ALA A 62 -4.14 -5.02 15.14
N LYS A 63 -3.74 -3.99 14.40
CA LYS A 63 -2.38 -3.44 14.42
C LYS A 63 -2.00 -2.91 15.81
N ASN A 64 -2.92 -2.25 16.52
CA ASN A 64 -2.63 -1.62 17.79
C ASN A 64 -2.34 -2.60 18.92
N GLN A 65 -2.95 -3.78 18.92
CA GLN A 65 -2.73 -4.82 19.94
C GLN A 65 -1.64 -5.85 19.54
N ALA A 66 -1.09 -5.77 18.33
CA ALA A 66 -0.14 -6.76 17.78
C ALA A 66 1.05 -7.05 18.70
N ALA A 67 1.61 -6.02 19.36
CA ALA A 67 2.72 -6.19 20.30
C ALA A 67 2.37 -7.01 21.56
N LEU A 68 1.09 -7.03 21.95
CA LEU A 68 0.57 -7.77 23.11
C LEU A 68 0.04 -9.16 22.74
N ASN A 69 -0.28 -9.37 21.47
CA ASN A 69 -0.86 -10.60 20.95
C ASN A 69 -0.21 -11.02 19.61
N PRO A 70 1.11 -11.17 19.54
CA PRO A 70 1.82 -11.39 18.28
C PRO A 70 1.47 -12.75 17.64
N ARG A 71 1.20 -13.78 18.45
CA ARG A 71 0.90 -15.13 17.93
C ARG A 71 -0.49 -15.27 17.30
N ARG A 72 -1.38 -14.31 17.51
CA ARG A 72 -2.75 -14.32 16.99
C ARG A 72 -3.02 -13.07 16.12
N THR A 73 -1.99 -12.39 15.68
CA THR A 73 -2.06 -11.24 14.78
C THR A 73 -1.41 -11.60 13.47
N ILE A 74 -2.19 -11.61 12.41
CA ILE A 74 -1.79 -12.02 11.07
C ILE A 74 -1.67 -10.76 10.20
N PHE A 75 -0.55 -10.65 9.52
CA PHE A 75 -0.23 -9.60 8.54
C PHE A 75 0.44 -10.26 7.33
N ASP A 76 0.66 -9.48 6.26
CA ASP A 76 1.34 -9.94 5.04
C ASP A 76 0.66 -11.13 4.31
N ALA A 77 -0.64 -11.39 4.55
CA ALA A 77 -1.37 -12.49 3.91
C ALA A 77 -1.29 -12.47 2.37
N LYS A 78 -1.17 -11.28 1.76
CA LYS A 78 -1.02 -11.11 0.32
C LYS A 78 0.22 -11.79 -0.25
N ARG A 79 1.29 -11.98 0.54
CA ARG A 79 2.50 -12.71 0.13
C ARG A 79 2.26 -14.21 -0.01
N LEU A 80 1.25 -14.72 0.71
CA LEU A 80 0.93 -16.14 0.78
C LEU A 80 -0.24 -16.53 -0.12
N ILE A 81 -1.01 -15.57 -0.62
CA ILE A 81 -2.22 -15.81 -1.42
C ILE A 81 -1.90 -16.61 -2.68
N GLY A 82 -2.70 -17.64 -2.93
CA GLY A 82 -2.51 -18.57 -4.05
C GLY A 82 -1.38 -19.58 -3.87
N LYS A 83 -0.71 -19.61 -2.71
CA LYS A 83 0.21 -20.71 -2.34
C LYS A 83 -0.58 -21.93 -1.91
N LYS A 84 0.01 -23.12 -2.09
CA LYS A 84 -0.63 -24.38 -1.69
C LYS A 84 -0.60 -24.52 -0.16
N PHE A 85 -1.57 -25.27 0.38
CA PHE A 85 -1.67 -25.52 1.83
C PHE A 85 -0.46 -26.27 2.40
N ASP A 86 0.21 -27.09 1.60
CA ASP A 86 1.43 -27.83 1.96
C ASP A 86 2.71 -26.94 1.93
N ASP A 87 2.61 -25.68 1.52
CA ASP A 87 3.71 -24.72 1.64
C ASP A 87 4.00 -24.46 3.14
N PRO A 88 5.26 -24.63 3.59
CA PRO A 88 5.62 -24.44 5.00
C PRO A 88 5.25 -23.07 5.57
N GLU A 89 5.23 -22.03 4.75
CA GLU A 89 4.84 -20.68 5.17
C GLU A 89 3.33 -20.56 5.43
N VAL A 90 2.50 -21.41 4.78
CA VAL A 90 1.05 -21.44 4.96
C VAL A 90 0.64 -22.28 6.17
N GLN A 91 1.33 -23.39 6.42
CA GLN A 91 1.00 -24.35 7.49
C GLN A 91 1.08 -23.80 8.91
N THR A 92 1.70 -22.63 9.11
CA THR A 92 1.81 -21.99 10.43
C THR A 92 0.52 -21.33 10.92
N ASN A 93 -0.50 -21.21 10.08
CA ASN A 93 -1.73 -20.49 10.37
C ASN A 93 -2.96 -21.43 10.37
N SER A 94 -3.93 -21.15 11.26
CA SER A 94 -5.23 -21.87 11.32
C SER A 94 -6.20 -21.40 10.22
N PHE A 95 -5.85 -20.41 9.42
CA PHE A 95 -6.63 -19.81 8.34
C PHE A 95 -5.83 -19.82 7.05
N THR A 96 -6.52 -19.98 5.92
CA THR A 96 -5.89 -19.84 4.61
C THR A 96 -5.60 -18.35 4.31
N PRO A 97 -4.62 -18.05 3.44
CA PRO A 97 -4.37 -16.68 3.00
C PRO A 97 -5.60 -16.01 2.37
N GLU A 98 -6.44 -16.79 1.69
CA GLU A 98 -7.70 -16.34 1.10
C GLU A 98 -8.71 -15.90 2.17
N GLU A 99 -8.84 -16.65 3.27
CA GLU A 99 -9.73 -16.31 4.38
C GLU A 99 -9.28 -15.03 5.09
N ILE A 100 -7.98 -14.86 5.33
CA ILE A 100 -7.44 -13.63 5.92
C ILE A 100 -7.65 -12.43 4.97
N SER A 101 -7.38 -12.62 3.68
CA SER A 101 -7.61 -11.59 2.67
C SER A 101 -9.10 -11.24 2.56
N ALA A 102 -9.98 -12.24 2.68
CA ALA A 102 -11.43 -12.03 2.71
C ALA A 102 -11.89 -11.21 3.91
N MET A 103 -11.26 -11.37 5.08
CA MET A 103 -11.56 -10.56 6.26
C MET A 103 -11.21 -9.08 6.01
N VAL A 104 -10.06 -8.80 5.37
CA VAL A 104 -9.68 -7.44 5.00
C VAL A 104 -10.64 -6.87 3.94
N LEU A 105 -10.95 -7.64 2.89
CA LEU A 105 -11.92 -7.25 1.86
C LEU A 105 -13.32 -7.00 2.43
N GLY A 106 -13.75 -7.82 3.42
CA GLY A 106 -14.99 -7.62 4.16
C GLY A 106 -15.02 -6.29 4.90
N LYS A 107 -13.89 -5.89 5.51
CA LYS A 107 -13.76 -4.57 6.15
C LYS A 107 -13.83 -3.43 5.14
N MET A 108 -13.24 -3.59 3.96
CA MET A 108 -13.37 -2.59 2.88
C MET A 108 -14.81 -2.47 2.38
N LYS A 109 -15.51 -3.60 2.25
CA LYS A 109 -16.94 -3.64 1.91
C LYS A 109 -17.79 -2.91 2.97
N GLU A 110 -17.62 -3.28 4.24
CA GLU A 110 -18.32 -2.65 5.38
C GLU A 110 -18.11 -1.13 5.41
N THR A 111 -16.85 -0.70 5.23
CA THR A 111 -16.49 0.72 5.17
C THR A 111 -17.23 1.43 4.04
N ALA A 112 -17.29 0.81 2.85
CA ALA A 112 -17.98 1.37 1.71
C ALA A 112 -19.50 1.41 1.91
N GLU A 113 -20.11 0.33 2.40
CA GLU A 113 -21.56 0.25 2.64
C GLU A 113 -22.00 1.22 3.74
N SER A 114 -21.20 1.39 4.80
CA SER A 114 -21.46 2.39 5.85
C SER A 114 -21.44 3.81 5.32
N TYR A 115 -20.50 4.13 4.42
CA TYR A 115 -20.40 5.42 3.77
C TYR A 115 -21.55 5.68 2.78
N LEU A 116 -21.92 4.68 1.98
CA LEU A 116 -22.94 4.78 0.94
C LEU A 116 -24.36 4.74 1.51
N GLY A 117 -24.54 4.11 2.68
CA GLY A 117 -25.86 3.81 3.25
C GLY A 117 -26.64 2.72 2.49
N ASN A 118 -25.99 2.01 1.55
CA ASN A 118 -26.56 0.97 0.71
C ASN A 118 -25.55 -0.16 0.46
N PRO A 119 -26.02 -1.40 0.22
CA PRO A 119 -25.15 -2.49 -0.20
C PRO A 119 -24.41 -2.17 -1.52
N VAL A 120 -23.14 -2.57 -1.62
CA VAL A 120 -22.38 -2.49 -2.86
C VAL A 120 -22.79 -3.60 -3.82
N SER A 121 -22.87 -3.28 -5.11
CA SER A 121 -23.29 -4.23 -6.17
C SER A 121 -22.12 -5.02 -6.75
N GLY A 122 -20.89 -4.55 -6.61
CA GLY A 122 -19.70 -5.18 -7.11
C GLY A 122 -18.43 -4.47 -6.72
N ALA A 123 -17.30 -5.12 -7.00
CA ALA A 123 -15.98 -4.58 -6.73
C ALA A 123 -15.01 -4.83 -7.89
N VAL A 124 -14.07 -3.89 -8.06
CA VAL A 124 -12.83 -4.09 -8.81
C VAL A 124 -11.72 -4.19 -7.77
N VAL A 125 -10.96 -5.30 -7.78
CA VAL A 125 -9.89 -5.56 -6.83
C VAL A 125 -8.56 -5.57 -7.58
N THR A 126 -7.51 -5.01 -6.98
CA THR A 126 -6.20 -4.89 -7.61
C THR A 126 -5.24 -5.99 -7.19
N VAL A 127 -4.30 -6.31 -8.06
CA VAL A 127 -3.21 -7.26 -7.82
C VAL A 127 -1.92 -6.76 -8.47
N PRO A 128 -0.73 -7.14 -7.97
CA PRO A 128 0.52 -6.87 -8.65
C PRO A 128 0.54 -7.41 -10.08
N ALA A 129 1.28 -6.76 -10.98
CA ALA A 129 1.34 -7.17 -12.39
C ALA A 129 1.92 -8.58 -12.58
N TYR A 130 2.85 -8.99 -11.71
CA TYR A 130 3.51 -10.31 -11.75
C TYR A 130 2.67 -11.46 -11.16
N PHE A 131 1.48 -11.19 -10.57
CA PHE A 131 0.64 -12.26 -10.06
C PHE A 131 0.26 -13.23 -11.17
N ASN A 132 0.45 -14.52 -10.91
CA ASN A 132 0.02 -15.60 -11.80
C ASN A 132 -1.49 -15.85 -11.69
N ASP A 133 -2.01 -16.73 -12.55
CA ASP A 133 -3.45 -17.04 -12.60
C ASP A 133 -3.98 -17.63 -11.29
N ALA A 134 -3.18 -18.45 -10.59
CA ALA A 134 -3.57 -19.01 -9.29
C ALA A 134 -3.76 -17.92 -8.24
N GLN A 135 -2.84 -16.95 -8.15
CA GLN A 135 -2.91 -15.81 -7.22
C GLN A 135 -4.08 -14.87 -7.57
N ARG A 136 -4.33 -14.63 -8.86
CA ARG A 136 -5.49 -13.83 -9.34
C ARG A 136 -6.80 -14.51 -8.97
N LYS A 137 -6.89 -15.83 -9.20
CA LYS A 137 -8.05 -16.62 -8.82
C LYS A 137 -8.27 -16.59 -7.30
N ALA A 138 -7.23 -16.83 -6.51
CA ALA A 138 -7.29 -16.81 -5.06
C ALA A 138 -7.73 -15.44 -4.52
N THR A 139 -7.26 -14.33 -5.12
CA THR A 139 -7.73 -12.98 -4.79
C THR A 139 -9.22 -12.80 -5.11
N LYS A 140 -9.69 -13.35 -6.23
CA LYS A 140 -11.11 -13.33 -6.59
C LYS A 140 -11.94 -14.18 -5.63
N ASP A 141 -11.44 -15.34 -5.25
CA ASP A 141 -12.09 -16.26 -4.31
C ASP A 141 -12.19 -15.62 -2.92
N ALA A 142 -11.14 -14.91 -2.46
CA ALA A 142 -11.17 -14.10 -1.23
C ALA A 142 -12.29 -13.03 -1.28
N GLY A 143 -12.47 -12.36 -2.42
CA GLY A 143 -13.58 -11.44 -2.62
C GLY A 143 -14.94 -12.12 -2.50
N THR A 144 -15.08 -13.31 -3.07
CA THR A 144 -16.32 -14.11 -2.98
C THR A 144 -16.60 -14.52 -1.52
N ILE A 145 -15.59 -14.97 -0.77
CA ILE A 145 -15.70 -15.29 0.66
C ILE A 145 -16.13 -14.06 1.47
N ALA A 146 -15.63 -12.86 1.12
CA ALA A 146 -16.06 -11.59 1.72
C ALA A 146 -17.49 -11.16 1.32
N GLY A 147 -18.18 -11.92 0.47
CA GLY A 147 -19.49 -11.58 -0.04
C GLY A 147 -19.49 -10.41 -1.04
N LEU A 148 -18.38 -10.23 -1.77
CA LEU A 148 -18.25 -9.28 -2.87
C LEU A 148 -18.49 -9.98 -4.21
N ASN A 149 -19.21 -9.31 -5.10
CA ASN A 149 -19.24 -9.67 -6.52
C ASN A 149 -18.03 -9.02 -7.21
N VAL A 150 -16.94 -9.76 -7.36
CA VAL A 150 -15.71 -9.27 -8.00
C VAL A 150 -15.88 -9.23 -9.51
N LEU A 151 -16.18 -8.05 -10.03
CA LEU A 151 -16.41 -7.80 -11.47
C LEU A 151 -15.14 -7.92 -12.29
N ARG A 152 -14.00 -7.46 -11.72
CA ARG A 152 -12.71 -7.46 -12.39
C ARG A 152 -11.56 -7.51 -11.39
N ILE A 153 -10.53 -8.27 -11.73
CA ILE A 153 -9.18 -8.14 -11.17
C ILE A 153 -8.37 -7.27 -12.14
N ILE A 154 -7.68 -6.23 -11.65
CA ILE A 154 -6.84 -5.33 -12.45
C ILE A 154 -5.43 -5.25 -11.87
N ASN A 155 -4.43 -5.10 -12.72
CA ASN A 155 -3.06 -4.86 -12.27
C ASN A 155 -2.93 -3.50 -11.58
N GLU A 156 -2.21 -3.44 -10.47
CA GLU A 156 -1.93 -2.21 -9.71
C GLU A 156 -1.34 -1.09 -10.59
N PRO A 157 -0.32 -1.34 -11.44
CA PRO A 157 0.21 -0.29 -12.31
C PRO A 157 -0.83 0.21 -13.33
N ASN A 158 -1.72 -0.66 -13.83
CA ASN A 158 -2.78 -0.24 -14.73
C ASN A 158 -3.81 0.64 -14.01
N ALA A 159 -4.16 0.29 -12.77
CA ALA A 159 -5.04 1.10 -11.94
C ALA A 159 -4.39 2.47 -11.63
N ALA A 160 -3.11 2.48 -11.26
CA ALA A 160 -2.38 3.74 -11.07
C ALA A 160 -2.39 4.61 -12.33
N ALA A 161 -2.10 4.05 -13.50
CA ALA A 161 -2.13 4.79 -14.75
C ALA A 161 -3.53 5.38 -15.07
N LEU A 162 -4.61 4.64 -14.76
CA LEU A 162 -5.98 5.15 -14.87
C LEU A 162 -6.23 6.33 -13.93
N ALA A 163 -5.73 6.28 -12.69
CA ALA A 163 -5.88 7.35 -11.71
C ALA A 163 -5.21 8.65 -12.18
N TYR A 164 -4.04 8.53 -12.79
CA TYR A 164 -3.33 9.68 -13.37
C TYR A 164 -3.87 10.13 -14.75
N GLY A 165 -4.95 9.51 -15.23
CA GLY A 165 -5.59 9.89 -16.50
C GLY A 165 -4.71 9.63 -17.73
N LEU A 166 -3.79 8.67 -17.66
CA LEU A 166 -2.84 8.37 -18.73
C LEU A 166 -3.42 7.56 -19.89
N ASN A 167 -4.72 7.31 -19.90
CA ASN A 167 -5.44 6.60 -20.97
C ASN A 167 -5.69 7.45 -22.23
N ASN A 168 -4.81 8.41 -22.52
CA ASN A 168 -4.92 9.28 -23.68
C ASN A 168 -4.47 8.58 -24.97
N ARG A 169 -4.89 9.10 -26.14
CA ARG A 169 -4.68 8.54 -27.47
C ARG A 169 -3.23 8.53 -27.98
N ALA A 170 -2.30 9.25 -27.36
CA ALA A 170 -0.90 9.25 -27.76
C ALA A 170 -0.15 8.06 -27.15
N SER A 171 0.57 7.29 -27.96
CA SER A 171 1.46 6.22 -27.49
C SER A 171 2.56 6.80 -26.61
N ARG A 172 2.76 6.20 -25.42
CA ARG A 172 3.81 6.61 -24.49
C ARG A 172 4.28 5.47 -23.59
N ASN A 173 5.55 5.52 -23.23
CA ASN A 173 6.09 4.63 -22.21
C ASN A 173 5.99 5.29 -20.83
N VAL A 174 5.48 4.57 -19.87
CA VAL A 174 5.26 5.02 -18.48
C VAL A 174 5.98 4.07 -17.55
N LEU A 175 6.68 4.63 -16.58
CA LEU A 175 7.22 3.87 -15.46
C LEU A 175 6.33 4.10 -14.24
N VAL A 176 5.86 3.01 -13.64
CA VAL A 176 5.18 3.02 -12.34
C VAL A 176 6.18 2.54 -11.30
N TYR A 177 6.47 3.40 -10.32
CA TYR A 177 7.33 3.13 -9.19
C TYR A 177 6.45 3.02 -7.95
N ASP A 178 6.21 1.79 -7.51
CA ASP A 178 5.35 1.49 -6.37
C ASP A 178 6.19 1.05 -5.18
N LEU A 179 6.30 1.90 -4.18
CA LEU A 179 7.00 1.62 -2.93
C LEU A 179 6.05 1.78 -1.75
N GLY A 180 5.52 0.65 -1.33
CA GLY A 180 4.57 0.55 -0.23
C GLY A 180 5.22 0.46 1.15
N GLY A 181 4.50 -0.16 2.09
CA GLY A 181 5.00 -0.39 3.44
C GLY A 181 5.88 -1.63 3.56
N GLY A 182 5.75 -2.61 2.68
CA GLY A 182 6.48 -3.87 2.74
C GLY A 182 6.95 -4.42 1.41
N THR A 183 6.51 -3.86 0.28
CA THR A 183 6.88 -4.29 -1.07
C THR A 183 7.32 -3.12 -1.90
N PHE A 184 8.20 -3.40 -2.84
CA PHE A 184 8.66 -2.49 -3.88
C PHE A 184 8.44 -3.13 -5.24
N ASP A 185 7.71 -2.46 -6.10
CA ASP A 185 7.39 -2.91 -7.44
C ASP A 185 7.67 -1.81 -8.47
N VAL A 186 8.26 -2.19 -9.58
CA VAL A 186 8.49 -1.34 -10.74
C VAL A 186 7.84 -1.97 -11.94
N SER A 187 7.06 -1.21 -12.69
CA SER A 187 6.48 -1.66 -13.95
C SER A 187 6.76 -0.63 -15.04
N VAL A 188 7.31 -1.10 -16.15
CA VAL A 188 7.42 -0.31 -17.38
C VAL A 188 6.28 -0.76 -18.29
N MET A 189 5.49 0.20 -18.76
CA MET A 189 4.31 -0.08 -19.56
C MET A 189 4.21 0.86 -20.74
N GLN A 190 3.67 0.37 -21.86
CA GLN A 190 3.24 1.16 -22.98
C GLN A 190 1.72 1.42 -22.85
N ILE A 191 1.33 2.66 -23.09
CA ILE A 191 -0.07 3.06 -23.12
C ILE A 191 -0.35 3.62 -24.51
N GLU A 192 -1.29 2.99 -25.22
CA GLU A 192 -1.68 3.38 -26.56
C GLU A 192 -3.20 3.20 -26.73
N ASP A 193 -3.91 4.24 -27.15
CA ASP A 193 -5.36 4.25 -27.37
C ASP A 193 -6.21 3.67 -26.21
N GLY A 194 -5.73 3.85 -24.98
CA GLY A 194 -6.39 3.34 -23.77
C GLY A 194 -6.13 1.86 -23.47
N VAL A 195 -5.26 1.22 -24.25
CA VAL A 195 -4.70 -0.11 -23.98
C VAL A 195 -3.44 0.04 -23.14
N PHE A 196 -3.31 -0.81 -22.13
CA PHE A 196 -2.19 -0.82 -21.19
C PHE A 196 -1.43 -2.15 -21.38
N GLU A 197 -0.23 -2.06 -21.91
CA GLU A 197 0.67 -3.22 -22.06
C GLU A 197 1.83 -3.10 -21.07
N VAL A 198 2.03 -4.11 -20.24
CA VAL A 198 3.17 -4.19 -19.33
C VAL A 198 4.34 -4.81 -20.09
N LEU A 199 5.39 -4.03 -20.32
CA LEU A 199 6.59 -4.46 -21.08
C LEU A 199 7.58 -5.20 -20.20
N ALA A 200 7.77 -4.74 -18.96
CA ALA A 200 8.65 -5.37 -17.98
C ALA A 200 8.20 -5.04 -16.56
N THR A 201 8.54 -5.93 -15.62
CA THR A 201 8.35 -5.74 -14.18
C THR A 201 9.60 -6.14 -13.43
N GLY A 202 9.88 -5.43 -12.34
CA GLY A 202 10.93 -5.75 -11.39
C GLY A 202 10.48 -5.35 -9.99
N GLY A 203 11.23 -5.74 -8.97
CA GLY A 203 10.84 -5.39 -7.62
C GLY A 203 11.59 -6.17 -6.55
N ASP A 204 11.23 -5.87 -5.31
CA ASP A 204 11.64 -6.62 -4.13
C ASP A 204 10.41 -6.80 -3.23
N THR A 205 9.98 -8.03 -3.06
CA THR A 205 8.81 -8.37 -2.25
C THR A 205 9.06 -8.19 -0.74
N HIS A 206 10.29 -7.91 -0.31
CA HIS A 206 10.70 -7.74 1.09
C HIS A 206 11.32 -6.36 1.37
N LEU A 207 11.05 -5.37 0.53
CA LEU A 207 11.53 -4.00 0.69
C LEU A 207 10.37 -3.02 0.74
N GLY A 208 10.31 -2.19 1.78
CA GLY A 208 9.30 -1.14 1.91
C GLY A 208 9.53 -0.22 3.10
N GLY A 209 8.52 0.56 3.44
CA GLY A 209 8.57 1.54 4.53
C GLY A 209 8.90 0.93 5.90
N GLY A 210 8.54 -0.35 6.13
CA GLY A 210 8.85 -1.08 7.36
C GLY A 210 10.33 -1.34 7.54
N ASP A 211 11.07 -1.54 6.45
CA ASP A 211 12.53 -1.76 6.48
C ASP A 211 13.24 -0.46 6.83
N PHE A 212 12.75 0.67 6.33
CA PHE A 212 13.25 2.00 6.71
C PHE A 212 13.01 2.28 8.19
N ASP A 213 11.85 1.91 8.72
CA ASP A 213 11.55 2.01 10.15
C ASP A 213 12.47 1.12 10.97
N GLN A 214 12.79 -0.08 10.50
CA GLN A 214 13.67 -1.01 11.18
C GLN A 214 15.09 -0.46 11.32
N ARG A 215 15.65 0.17 10.26
CA ARG A 215 16.95 0.85 10.32
C ARG A 215 16.98 1.97 11.36
N VAL A 216 15.90 2.75 11.43
CA VAL A 216 15.76 3.82 12.44
C VAL A 216 15.65 3.23 13.85
N MET A 217 14.91 2.14 14.03
CA MET A 217 14.82 1.43 15.31
C MET A 217 16.18 0.93 15.79
N GLU A 218 16.95 0.30 14.91
CA GLU A 218 18.30 -0.19 15.20
C GLU A 218 19.25 0.94 15.63
N TYR A 219 19.14 2.09 14.94
CA TYR A 219 19.88 3.29 15.34
C TYR A 219 19.51 3.73 16.76
N PHE A 220 18.22 3.81 17.10
CA PHE A 220 17.79 4.21 18.44
C PHE A 220 18.14 3.17 19.51
N ILE A 221 18.04 1.87 19.25
CA ILE A 221 18.45 0.81 20.19
C ILE A 221 19.93 0.98 20.56
N LYS A 222 20.79 1.19 19.55
CA LYS A 222 22.24 1.45 19.78
C LYS A 222 22.46 2.77 20.53
N LEU A 223 21.71 3.81 20.23
CA LEU A 223 21.80 5.11 20.90
C LEU A 223 21.41 5.00 22.38
N ILE A 224 20.29 4.32 22.68
CA ILE A 224 19.78 4.10 24.04
C ILE A 224 20.80 3.32 24.87
N LYS A 225 21.34 2.24 24.32
CA LYS A 225 22.38 1.47 25.00
C LYS A 225 23.61 2.33 25.33
N ARG A 226 24.05 3.17 24.40
CA ARG A 226 25.23 4.04 24.58
C ARG A 226 25.00 5.16 25.56
N LYS A 227 23.82 5.84 25.53
CA LYS A 227 23.53 7.02 26.34
C LYS A 227 23.00 6.70 27.74
N HIS A 228 22.23 5.63 27.86
CA HIS A 228 21.49 5.30 29.07
C HIS A 228 21.89 3.96 29.68
N ASP A 229 22.85 3.26 29.08
CA ASP A 229 23.31 1.92 29.48
C ASP A 229 22.16 0.91 29.64
N LYS A 230 21.10 1.07 28.82
CA LYS A 230 19.91 0.20 28.83
C LYS A 230 19.82 -0.63 27.56
N ASP A 231 19.72 -1.96 27.72
CA ASP A 231 19.44 -2.87 26.61
C ASP A 231 17.92 -3.10 26.50
N VAL A 232 17.34 -2.64 25.41
CA VAL A 232 15.90 -2.76 25.14
C VAL A 232 15.57 -3.87 24.14
N GLY A 233 16.59 -4.58 23.61
CA GLY A 233 16.42 -5.57 22.54
C GLY A 233 15.49 -6.74 22.89
N GLY A 234 15.40 -7.13 24.18
CA GLY A 234 14.49 -8.18 24.66
C GLY A 234 13.11 -7.69 25.13
N ASN A 235 12.86 -6.38 25.13
CA ASN A 235 11.61 -5.83 25.65
C ASN A 235 10.60 -5.56 24.53
N HIS A 236 9.74 -6.55 24.23
CA HIS A 236 8.74 -6.46 23.18
C HIS A 236 7.81 -5.25 23.29
N LYS A 237 7.43 -4.84 24.52
CA LYS A 237 6.59 -3.67 24.75
C LYS A 237 7.30 -2.36 24.38
N ALA A 238 8.57 -2.24 24.78
CA ALA A 238 9.38 -1.08 24.41
C ALA A 238 9.64 -1.04 22.89
N LEU A 239 10.01 -2.16 22.30
CA LEU A 239 10.20 -2.26 20.85
C LEU A 239 8.93 -1.91 20.07
N GLY A 240 7.74 -2.32 20.55
CA GLY A 240 6.46 -1.95 19.95
C GLY A 240 6.20 -0.43 20.01
N LYS A 241 6.51 0.23 21.15
CA LYS A 241 6.42 1.68 21.29
C LYS A 241 7.41 2.38 20.36
N LEU A 242 8.66 1.91 20.34
CA LEU A 242 9.72 2.48 19.49
C LEU A 242 9.36 2.38 18.01
N ARG A 243 8.84 1.24 17.55
CA ARG A 243 8.39 1.05 16.16
C ARG A 243 7.33 2.07 15.75
N LYS A 244 6.31 2.28 16.59
CA LYS A 244 5.26 3.29 16.32
C LYS A 244 5.83 4.71 16.26
N ALA A 245 6.76 5.04 17.15
CA ALA A 245 7.40 6.35 17.17
C ALA A 245 8.31 6.58 15.94
N CYS A 246 9.07 5.55 15.52
CA CYS A 246 9.91 5.60 14.31
C CYS A 246 9.06 5.74 13.02
N GLU A 247 7.97 4.97 12.88
CA GLU A 247 7.03 5.13 11.75
C GLU A 247 6.46 6.55 11.69
N ARG A 248 6.02 7.09 12.82
CA ARG A 248 5.52 8.48 12.91
C ARG A 248 6.60 9.49 12.52
N ALA A 249 7.83 9.33 13.03
CA ALA A 249 8.96 10.18 12.72
C ALA A 249 9.30 10.13 11.21
N LYS A 250 9.38 8.95 10.60
CA LYS A 250 9.58 8.79 9.16
C LYS A 250 8.54 9.56 8.34
N ARG A 251 7.27 9.44 8.68
CA ARG A 251 6.20 10.17 7.99
C ARG A 251 6.36 11.68 8.11
N ALA A 252 6.68 12.19 9.30
CA ALA A 252 6.89 13.62 9.54
C ALA A 252 8.11 14.16 8.78
N LEU A 253 9.19 13.38 8.65
CA LEU A 253 10.39 13.74 7.90
C LEU A 253 10.17 13.88 6.38
N SER A 254 9.02 13.45 5.84
CA SER A 254 8.66 13.75 4.45
C SER A 254 8.42 15.26 4.22
N SER A 255 8.00 16.01 5.25
CA SER A 255 7.73 17.44 5.18
C SER A 255 8.63 18.30 6.08
N GLN A 256 9.17 17.70 7.16
CA GLN A 256 10.04 18.37 8.13
C GLN A 256 11.50 17.97 7.94
N THR A 257 12.43 18.84 8.29
CA THR A 257 13.88 18.55 8.24
C THR A 257 14.39 17.86 9.50
N GLN A 258 13.66 17.97 10.61
CA GLN A 258 13.97 17.34 11.88
C GLN A 258 12.70 17.10 12.68
N VAL A 259 12.69 16.03 13.46
CA VAL A 259 11.63 15.68 14.42
C VAL A 259 12.26 15.22 15.73
N VAL A 260 11.49 15.21 16.81
CA VAL A 260 11.88 14.56 18.07
C VAL A 260 11.09 13.26 18.19
N VAL A 261 11.81 12.17 18.48
CA VAL A 261 11.22 10.87 18.78
C VAL A 261 10.99 10.82 20.28
N GLU A 262 9.73 10.99 20.67
CA GLU A 262 9.31 11.03 22.07
C GLU A 262 8.47 9.81 22.43
N ILE A 263 8.80 9.17 23.56
CA ILE A 263 8.07 8.02 24.10
C ILE A 263 8.03 8.12 25.63
N ASP A 264 6.84 8.42 26.15
CA ASP A 264 6.58 8.43 27.58
C ASP A 264 6.64 7.02 28.18
N SER A 265 7.20 6.93 29.38
CA SER A 265 7.31 5.67 30.13
C SER A 265 7.85 4.54 29.24
N PHE A 266 8.97 4.80 28.59
CA PHE A 266 9.54 3.89 27.58
C PHE A 266 9.96 2.55 28.21
N VAL A 267 10.89 2.59 29.21
CA VAL A 267 11.31 1.43 30.02
C VAL A 267 11.63 1.89 31.45
N GLU A 268 11.15 1.16 32.46
CA GLU A 268 11.52 1.36 33.88
C GLU A 268 11.59 2.83 34.33
N GLY A 269 10.55 3.60 34.01
CA GLY A 269 10.48 5.03 34.35
C GLY A 269 11.33 5.96 33.48
N MET A 270 12.01 5.43 32.48
CA MET A 270 12.77 6.23 31.51
C MET A 270 11.82 6.71 30.39
N GLU A 271 11.92 7.98 30.07
CA GLU A 271 11.36 8.59 28.88
C GLU A 271 12.42 8.62 27.76
N LEU A 272 12.00 8.46 26.52
CA LEU A 272 12.86 8.69 25.38
C LEU A 272 12.48 10.03 24.73
N SER A 273 13.45 10.91 24.54
CA SER A 273 13.29 12.15 23.79
C SER A 273 14.59 12.43 23.04
N GLU A 274 14.62 12.05 21.76
CA GLU A 274 15.83 12.12 20.94
C GLU A 274 15.53 12.69 19.55
N PRO A 275 16.36 13.61 19.04
CA PRO A 275 16.17 14.17 17.72
C PRO A 275 16.53 13.18 16.62
N LEU A 276 15.77 13.24 15.51
CA LEU A 276 16.07 12.58 14.25
C LEU A 276 15.96 13.59 13.12
N THR A 277 17.06 13.82 12.41
CA THR A 277 17.06 14.68 11.21
C THR A 277 16.74 13.86 9.96
N ARG A 278 16.18 14.53 8.93
CA ARG A 278 15.97 13.92 7.61
C ARG A 278 17.29 13.38 7.03
N ALA A 279 18.36 14.14 7.12
CA ALA A 279 19.69 13.72 6.65
C ALA A 279 20.14 12.40 7.33
N ARG A 280 19.94 12.27 8.65
CA ARG A 280 20.27 11.03 9.36
C ARG A 280 19.37 9.89 8.91
N PHE A 281 18.08 10.12 8.74
CA PHE A 281 17.14 9.11 8.21
C PHE A 281 17.54 8.63 6.81
N GLU A 282 17.91 9.55 5.94
CA GLU A 282 18.34 9.24 4.58
C GLU A 282 19.67 8.49 4.55
N ASP A 283 20.63 8.87 5.39
CA ASP A 283 21.93 8.19 5.56
C ASP A 283 21.76 6.74 6.02
N LEU A 284 20.89 6.50 7.02
CA LEU A 284 20.59 5.16 7.54
C LEU A 284 19.96 4.21 6.49
N ASN A 285 19.35 4.76 5.44
CA ASN A 285 18.59 4.02 4.43
C ASN A 285 19.17 4.14 3.02
N LEU A 286 20.33 4.78 2.85
CA LEU A 286 20.86 5.13 1.52
C LEU A 286 21.13 3.91 0.65
N ASP A 287 21.61 2.82 1.24
CA ASP A 287 21.84 1.55 0.54
C ASP A 287 20.52 0.97 -0.02
N LEU A 288 19.44 1.02 0.77
CA LEU A 288 18.12 0.56 0.35
C LEU A 288 17.57 1.44 -0.78
N PHE A 289 17.73 2.76 -0.68
CA PHE A 289 17.31 3.68 -1.74
C PHE A 289 18.08 3.43 -3.04
N ASN A 290 19.40 3.24 -2.98
CA ASN A 290 20.20 2.88 -4.14
C ASN A 290 19.76 1.56 -4.77
N GLY A 291 19.46 0.55 -3.96
CA GLY A 291 18.93 -0.73 -4.43
C GLY A 291 17.66 -0.56 -5.26
N THR A 292 16.73 0.34 -4.84
CA THR A 292 15.52 0.59 -5.64
C THR A 292 15.86 1.19 -7.01
N MET A 293 16.87 2.05 -7.10
CA MET A 293 17.32 2.65 -8.37
C MET A 293 17.97 1.63 -9.31
N GLU A 294 18.66 0.63 -8.75
CA GLU A 294 19.22 -0.47 -9.54
C GLU A 294 18.11 -1.32 -10.18
N VAL A 295 17.06 -1.64 -9.41
CA VAL A 295 15.89 -2.33 -9.93
C VAL A 295 15.21 -1.52 -11.03
N VAL A 296 15.06 -0.21 -10.86
CA VAL A 296 14.49 0.67 -11.91
C VAL A 296 15.31 0.59 -13.20
N ARG A 297 16.66 0.69 -13.10
CA ARG A 297 17.53 0.59 -14.29
C ARG A 297 17.38 -0.76 -14.99
N ALA A 298 17.40 -1.85 -14.22
CA ALA A 298 17.24 -3.20 -14.74
C ALA A 298 15.88 -3.37 -15.45
N THR A 299 14.79 -2.94 -14.83
CA THR A 299 13.44 -3.06 -15.41
C THR A 299 13.29 -2.23 -16.70
N VAL A 300 13.87 -1.04 -16.77
CA VAL A 300 13.87 -0.24 -18.01
C VAL A 300 14.68 -0.93 -19.10
N ALA A 301 15.81 -1.54 -18.77
CA ALA A 301 16.63 -2.30 -19.73
C ALA A 301 15.90 -3.58 -20.20
N ASP A 302 15.20 -4.29 -19.31
CA ASP A 302 14.41 -5.48 -19.65
C ASP A 302 13.26 -5.14 -20.61
N ALA A 303 12.67 -3.95 -20.47
CA ALA A 303 11.72 -3.39 -21.42
C ALA A 303 12.35 -3.00 -22.77
N LYS A 304 13.68 -3.14 -22.94
CA LYS A 304 14.45 -2.72 -24.11
C LYS A 304 14.34 -1.22 -24.42
N LEU A 305 14.22 -0.41 -23.38
CA LEU A 305 14.11 1.04 -23.42
C LEU A 305 15.31 1.70 -22.72
N LYS A 306 15.48 2.98 -22.99
CA LYS A 306 16.39 3.88 -22.25
C LYS A 306 15.55 4.73 -21.28
N THR A 307 16.18 5.30 -20.27
CA THR A 307 15.51 6.24 -19.35
C THR A 307 14.94 7.46 -20.08
N SER A 308 15.56 7.88 -21.20
CA SER A 308 15.07 8.94 -22.08
C SER A 308 13.72 8.63 -22.74
N ASP A 309 13.44 7.34 -22.97
CA ASP A 309 12.25 6.87 -23.69
C ASP A 309 11.01 6.81 -22.77
N ILE A 310 11.22 6.94 -21.46
CA ILE A 310 10.13 7.02 -20.47
C ILE A 310 9.53 8.42 -20.51
N ALA A 311 8.28 8.51 -20.92
CA ALA A 311 7.56 9.78 -21.01
C ALA A 311 7.11 10.28 -19.64
N GLU A 312 6.67 9.38 -18.77
CA GLU A 312 6.04 9.70 -17.49
C GLU A 312 6.55 8.76 -16.38
N VAL A 313 6.74 9.31 -15.18
CA VAL A 313 7.04 8.54 -13.96
C VAL A 313 5.88 8.71 -12.99
N VAL A 314 5.23 7.61 -12.66
CA VAL A 314 4.08 7.55 -11.75
C VAL A 314 4.53 7.00 -10.41
N LEU A 315 4.20 7.69 -9.33
CA LEU A 315 4.52 7.28 -7.97
C LEU A 315 3.30 6.66 -7.28
N VAL A 316 3.51 5.49 -6.70
CA VAL A 316 2.52 4.74 -5.93
C VAL A 316 3.13 4.32 -4.60
N GLY A 317 2.29 4.20 -3.55
CA GLY A 317 2.72 3.82 -2.21
C GLY A 317 3.28 4.98 -1.39
N GLY A 318 3.01 4.94 -0.08
CA GLY A 318 3.32 6.03 0.84
C GLY A 318 4.80 6.34 1.01
N SER A 319 5.67 5.34 0.82
CA SER A 319 7.12 5.49 0.92
C SER A 319 7.72 6.34 -0.22
N THR A 320 6.99 6.53 -1.32
CA THR A 320 7.38 7.45 -2.40
C THR A 320 7.32 8.93 -2.01
N ARG A 321 6.78 9.25 -0.83
CA ARG A 321 6.79 10.60 -0.27
C ARG A 321 8.17 11.01 0.26
N ILE A 322 9.10 10.08 0.45
CA ILE A 322 10.47 10.35 0.91
C ILE A 322 11.16 11.25 -0.13
N PRO A 323 11.63 12.47 0.28
CA PRO A 323 12.18 13.45 -0.66
C PRO A 323 13.36 12.90 -1.46
N ARG A 324 14.27 12.18 -0.82
CA ARG A 324 15.47 11.65 -1.45
C ARG A 324 15.15 10.69 -2.61
N LEU A 325 14.14 9.83 -2.46
CA LEU A 325 13.72 8.93 -3.55
C LEU A 325 13.20 9.69 -4.77
N ARG A 326 12.45 10.77 -4.54
CA ARG A 326 11.95 11.62 -5.62
C ARG A 326 13.08 12.35 -6.36
N GLU A 327 14.08 12.84 -5.62
CA GLU A 327 15.29 13.46 -6.20
C GLU A 327 16.04 12.43 -7.04
N MET A 328 16.30 11.23 -6.53
CA MET A 328 17.01 10.17 -7.25
C MET A 328 16.29 9.76 -8.53
N LEU A 329 14.95 9.65 -8.50
CA LEU A 329 14.16 9.38 -9.70
C LEU A 329 14.24 10.53 -10.69
N LYS A 330 14.12 11.78 -10.23
CA LYS A 330 14.27 12.97 -11.09
C LYS A 330 15.64 13.02 -11.76
N GLU A 331 16.71 12.77 -11.02
CA GLU A 331 18.07 12.69 -11.56
C GLU A 331 18.20 11.59 -12.62
N MET A 332 17.67 10.38 -12.34
CA MET A 332 17.72 9.24 -13.26
C MET A 332 16.97 9.48 -14.57
N PHE A 333 15.85 10.21 -14.51
CA PHE A 333 15.02 10.53 -15.67
C PHE A 333 15.27 11.94 -16.22
N HIS A 334 16.54 12.40 -16.18
CA HIS A 334 17.03 13.63 -16.83
C HIS A 334 16.28 14.91 -16.38
N GLY A 335 15.98 15.03 -15.11
CA GLY A 335 15.29 16.18 -14.54
C GLY A 335 13.75 16.12 -14.65
N LYS A 336 13.21 15.04 -15.20
CA LYS A 336 11.75 14.84 -15.30
C LYS A 336 11.12 14.68 -13.91
N GLU A 337 10.19 15.56 -13.59
CA GLU A 337 9.45 15.47 -12.32
C GLU A 337 8.47 14.27 -12.34
N PRO A 338 8.46 13.42 -11.32
CA PRO A 338 7.40 12.43 -11.18
C PRO A 338 6.03 13.08 -11.06
N ASN A 339 5.00 12.43 -11.58
CA ASN A 339 3.64 12.94 -11.57
C ASN A 339 3.12 13.20 -10.15
N LYS A 340 2.45 14.35 -9.95
CA LYS A 340 2.00 14.83 -8.62
C LYS A 340 0.47 14.93 -8.47
N GLY A 341 -0.32 14.53 -9.44
CA GLY A 341 -1.77 14.81 -9.46
C GLY A 341 -2.62 13.95 -8.53
N VAL A 342 -2.11 12.83 -8.01
CA VAL A 342 -2.86 11.88 -7.18
C VAL A 342 -2.06 11.56 -5.91
N ASN A 343 -2.78 11.32 -4.81
CA ASN A 343 -2.16 10.84 -3.58
C ASN A 343 -1.62 9.41 -3.82
N PRO A 344 -0.30 9.17 -3.69
CA PRO A 344 0.29 7.87 -4.00
C PRO A 344 -0.24 6.70 -3.15
N ASP A 345 -0.72 6.95 -1.92
CA ASP A 345 -1.35 5.93 -1.08
C ASP A 345 -2.74 5.49 -1.57
N GLU A 346 -3.35 6.27 -2.46
CA GLU A 346 -4.75 6.15 -2.88
C GLU A 346 -4.89 5.89 -4.39
N ALA A 347 -3.80 6.06 -5.14
CA ALA A 347 -3.81 6.04 -6.60
C ALA A 347 -4.38 4.73 -7.17
N VAL A 348 -4.02 3.61 -6.56
CA VAL A 348 -4.44 2.28 -7.02
C VAL A 348 -5.94 2.07 -6.78
N ALA A 349 -6.45 2.38 -5.58
CA ALA A 349 -7.88 2.30 -5.29
C ALA A 349 -8.71 3.28 -6.15
N TYR A 350 -8.18 4.48 -6.34
CA TYR A 350 -8.79 5.49 -7.22
C TYR A 350 -8.96 4.94 -8.64
N GLY A 351 -7.91 4.39 -9.24
CA GLY A 351 -7.96 3.84 -10.59
C GLY A 351 -8.86 2.59 -10.70
N ALA A 352 -8.88 1.75 -9.67
CA ALA A 352 -9.82 0.63 -9.59
C ALA A 352 -11.28 1.12 -9.59
N ALA A 353 -11.59 2.20 -8.86
CA ALA A 353 -12.92 2.80 -8.85
C ALA A 353 -13.27 3.48 -10.19
N VAL A 354 -12.31 4.10 -10.90
CA VAL A 354 -12.50 4.58 -12.27
C VAL A 354 -12.94 3.45 -13.20
N LEU A 355 -12.28 2.28 -13.11
CA LEU A 355 -12.68 1.11 -13.88
C LEU A 355 -14.06 0.58 -13.45
N GLY A 356 -14.33 0.55 -12.15
CA GLY A 356 -15.64 0.16 -11.60
C GLY A 356 -16.78 1.01 -12.13
N ALA A 357 -16.59 2.33 -12.15
CA ALA A 357 -17.54 3.27 -12.73
C ALA A 357 -17.80 2.98 -14.23
N LYS A 358 -16.73 2.75 -14.99
CA LYS A 358 -16.83 2.42 -16.42
C LYS A 358 -17.59 1.12 -16.64
N LEU A 359 -17.36 0.08 -15.82
CA LEU A 359 -18.05 -1.20 -15.91
C LEU A 359 -19.54 -1.11 -15.53
N SER A 360 -19.91 -0.18 -14.64
CA SER A 360 -21.29 0.10 -14.25
C SER A 360 -22.01 1.14 -15.14
N GLY A 361 -21.36 1.61 -16.23
CA GLY A 361 -21.95 2.60 -17.14
C GLY A 361 -22.00 4.02 -16.57
N GLN A 362 -21.29 4.30 -15.49
CA GLN A 362 -21.18 5.63 -14.91
C GLN A 362 -20.09 6.44 -15.62
N THR A 363 -20.36 7.72 -15.83
CA THR A 363 -19.35 8.66 -16.36
C THR A 363 -18.65 9.36 -15.20
N VAL A 364 -17.33 9.31 -15.18
CA VAL A 364 -16.50 10.04 -14.22
C VAL A 364 -15.87 11.23 -14.91
N SER A 365 -16.11 12.43 -14.39
CA SER A 365 -15.45 13.65 -14.85
C SER A 365 -13.96 13.61 -14.47
N ARG A 366 -13.09 13.95 -15.43
CA ARG A 366 -11.64 14.00 -15.20
C ARG A 366 -11.31 15.18 -14.29
N HIS A 367 -11.08 14.95 -13.01
CA HIS A 367 -10.40 15.89 -12.14
C HIS A 367 -8.93 15.48 -12.00
N VAL A 368 -8.13 15.78 -13.02
CA VAL A 368 -6.70 15.99 -12.82
C VAL A 368 -6.57 17.45 -12.44
N THR A 369 -6.42 17.74 -11.17
CA THR A 369 -5.97 19.07 -10.72
C THR A 369 -4.56 19.27 -11.30
N ARG A 370 -4.46 19.99 -12.41
CA ARG A 370 -3.19 20.57 -12.84
C ARG A 370 -2.86 21.65 -11.81
N SER A 371 -1.96 21.33 -10.87
CA SER A 371 -1.27 22.30 -10.03
C SER A 371 0.11 22.60 -10.62
#